data_81827f3ce4637abb482ba70b63fd3cd1
#
_entry.id   81827f3ce4637abb482ba70b63fd3cd1
#
_cell.length_a   1.000
_cell.length_b   1.000
_cell.length_c   1.000
_cell.angle_alpha   90.00
_cell.angle_beta   90.00
_cell.angle_gamma   90.00
#
_symmetry.space_group_name_H-M   'P 1'
#
loop_
_entity.id
_entity.type
_entity.pdbx_description
1 polymer ?
#
loop_
_entity_poly.entity_id
_entity_poly.type
_entity_poly.pdbx_seq_one_letter_code
_entity_poly.pdbx_strand_id
1 'polypeptide(L)'
;MFLKIKNIPSVSWSSDKPLNLKPKASTSFFLCFGLIIFGLGEGLLIVSASGASPWSVLAQGLFLNIGFSVGLITIFISIAVLFLWFPLKQKPGIGTILNALIIGLMIDVCIRYVPTPENYLNQILLGAIAVVTVGLGGGIYLVANLGPGPRDGLMIGIQKKTNLPIASVRAVLEITVMSIGWYLGGTVGVGTLLFAFGIGPCIALSLFLVDRLFS
;
A
#
# COMPACT_ATOMS: atom_id res chain seq x y z
N MET A 1 17.79 15.92 2.45
CA MET A 1 16.80 16.68 3.23
C MET A 1 15.49 15.90 3.39
N PHE A 2 14.99 15.21 2.36
CA PHE A 2 13.71 14.47 2.35
C PHE A 2 13.64 13.27 3.29
N LEU A 3 14.75 12.58 3.54
CA LEU A 3 14.82 11.39 4.41
C LEU A 3 14.74 11.69 5.93
N LYS A 4 14.58 12.95 6.33
CA LYS A 4 14.51 13.37 7.75
C LYS A 4 13.08 13.57 8.27
N ILE A 5 12.03 13.29 7.47
CA ILE A 5 10.66 13.39 7.95
C ILE A 5 10.42 12.27 8.97
N LYS A 6 10.43 12.62 10.25
CA LYS A 6 10.18 11.68 11.36
C LYS A 6 8.70 11.48 11.67
N ASN A 7 7.85 12.44 11.29
CA ASN A 7 6.42 12.43 11.58
C ASN A 7 5.64 12.73 10.30
N ILE A 8 4.43 12.19 10.20
CA ILE A 8 3.48 12.54 9.13
C ILE A 8 3.06 13.99 9.35
N PRO A 9 3.19 14.88 8.33
CA PRO A 9 2.79 16.27 8.46
C PRO A 9 1.27 16.39 8.66
N SER A 10 0.86 17.40 9.43
CA SER A 10 -0.54 17.78 9.60
C SER A 10 -0.78 19.06 8.82
N VAL A 11 -1.65 19.02 7.82
CA VAL A 11 -1.96 20.14 6.94
C VAL A 11 -3.43 20.56 7.10
N SER A 12 -3.86 21.64 6.45
CA SER A 12 -5.19 22.25 6.59
C SER A 12 -6.37 21.28 6.38
N TRP A 13 -6.19 20.24 5.57
CA TRP A 13 -7.19 19.21 5.29
C TRP A 13 -6.99 17.89 6.07
N SER A 14 -5.95 17.74 6.86
CA SER A 14 -5.75 16.56 7.71
C SER A 14 -6.85 16.44 8.76
N SER A 15 -7.21 15.21 9.13
CA SER A 15 -8.09 14.97 10.27
C SER A 15 -7.33 15.09 11.59
N ASP A 16 -7.92 15.75 12.58
CA ASP A 16 -7.33 15.89 13.91
C ASP A 16 -7.23 14.55 14.66
N LYS A 17 -8.07 13.58 14.28
CA LYS A 17 -8.16 12.26 14.93
C LYS A 17 -8.21 11.15 13.89
N PRO A 18 -7.45 10.05 14.08
CA PRO A 18 -7.43 8.93 13.13
C PRO A 18 -8.74 8.14 13.07
N LEU A 19 -9.59 8.21 14.09
CA LEU A 19 -10.91 7.56 14.16
C LEU A 19 -12.06 8.54 13.97
N ASN A 20 -11.86 9.62 13.23
CA ASN A 20 -12.91 10.58 12.93
C ASN A 20 -13.93 9.96 11.94
N LEU A 21 -15.19 9.81 12.39
CA LEU A 21 -16.28 9.29 11.57
C LEU A 21 -16.99 10.36 10.73
N LYS A 22 -16.69 11.64 10.96
CA LYS A 22 -17.25 12.77 10.21
C LYS A 22 -16.11 13.69 9.73
N PRO A 23 -15.24 13.22 8.83
CA PRO A 23 -14.15 14.03 8.31
C PRO A 23 -14.68 15.18 7.44
N LYS A 24 -13.86 16.23 7.25
CA LYS A 24 -14.14 17.30 6.29
C LYS A 24 -14.21 16.71 4.87
N ALA A 25 -14.98 17.30 3.99
CA ALA A 25 -15.09 16.88 2.59
C ALA A 25 -13.72 16.87 1.88
N SER A 26 -12.88 17.87 2.15
CA SER A 26 -11.50 17.92 1.64
C SER A 26 -10.64 16.76 2.13
N THR A 27 -10.73 16.37 3.41
CA THR A 27 -10.01 15.22 3.96
C THR A 27 -10.41 13.92 3.24
N SER A 28 -11.72 13.72 3.04
CA SER A 28 -12.25 12.54 2.33
C SER A 28 -11.82 12.53 0.87
N PHE A 29 -11.81 13.68 0.20
CA PHE A 29 -11.35 13.81 -1.17
C PHE A 29 -9.88 13.41 -1.31
N PHE A 30 -8.98 14.00 -0.51
CA PHE A 30 -7.55 13.67 -0.58
C PHE A 30 -7.25 12.24 -0.14
N LEU A 31 -8.01 11.69 0.83
CA LEU A 31 -7.92 10.28 1.17
C LEU A 31 -8.21 9.38 -0.03
N CYS A 32 -9.39 9.54 -0.65
CA CYS A 32 -9.79 8.73 -1.81
C CYS A 32 -8.84 8.92 -2.99
N PHE A 33 -8.44 10.15 -3.28
CA PHE A 33 -7.48 10.47 -4.33
C PHE A 33 -6.13 9.79 -4.11
N GLY A 34 -5.58 9.85 -2.89
CA GLY A 34 -4.34 9.16 -2.53
C GLY A 34 -4.46 7.64 -2.65
N LEU A 35 -5.59 7.07 -2.22
CA LEU A 35 -5.83 5.62 -2.31
C LEU A 35 -6.01 5.15 -3.77
N ILE A 36 -6.64 5.94 -4.63
CA ILE A 36 -6.75 5.66 -6.07
C ILE A 36 -5.36 5.63 -6.69
N ILE A 37 -4.53 6.65 -6.47
CA ILE A 37 -3.16 6.71 -6.98
C ILE A 37 -2.34 5.53 -6.45
N PHE A 38 -2.47 5.21 -5.16
CA PHE A 38 -1.79 4.07 -4.56
C PHE A 38 -2.18 2.76 -5.25
N GLY A 39 -3.48 2.51 -5.40
CA GLY A 39 -3.99 1.29 -6.02
C GLY A 39 -3.64 1.18 -7.51
N LEU A 40 -3.65 2.30 -8.25
CA LEU A 40 -3.14 2.35 -9.63
C LEU A 40 -1.66 1.99 -9.69
N GLY A 41 -0.84 2.51 -8.79
CA GLY A 41 0.57 2.17 -8.69
C GLY A 41 0.80 0.68 -8.40
N GLU A 42 0.07 0.08 -7.46
CA GLU A 42 0.12 -1.37 -7.18
C GLU A 42 -0.28 -2.19 -8.42
N GLY A 43 -1.34 -1.79 -9.11
CA GLY A 43 -1.78 -2.43 -10.34
C GLY A 43 -0.77 -2.31 -11.47
N LEU A 44 -0.17 -1.12 -11.67
CA LEU A 44 0.91 -0.91 -12.65
C LEU A 44 2.13 -1.78 -12.35
N LEU A 45 2.48 -1.95 -11.07
CA LEU A 45 3.60 -2.80 -10.68
C LEU A 45 3.33 -4.27 -11.04
N ILE A 46 2.11 -4.75 -10.85
CA ILE A 46 1.70 -6.09 -11.28
C ILE A 46 1.76 -6.23 -12.80
N VAL A 47 1.18 -5.27 -13.53
CA VAL A 47 1.13 -5.27 -15.00
C VAL A 47 2.54 -5.14 -15.62
N SER A 48 3.47 -4.51 -14.91
CA SER A 48 4.85 -4.40 -15.38
C SER A 48 5.53 -5.75 -15.61
N ALA A 49 5.03 -6.82 -14.99
CA ALA A 49 5.61 -8.17 -15.01
C ALA A 49 7.07 -8.25 -14.53
N SER A 50 7.63 -7.15 -14.00
CA SER A 50 9.00 -7.08 -13.47
C SER A 50 9.13 -7.63 -12.04
N GLY A 51 8.02 -7.95 -11.39
CA GLY A 51 7.86 -8.32 -9.99
C GLY A 51 6.88 -7.40 -9.27
N ALA A 52 6.25 -7.86 -8.21
CA ALA A 52 5.21 -7.14 -7.48
C ALA A 52 5.62 -6.81 -6.03
N SER A 53 4.82 -5.99 -5.33
CA SER A 53 5.00 -5.76 -3.90
C SER A 53 4.74 -7.06 -3.10
N PRO A 54 5.33 -7.25 -1.92
CA PRO A 54 5.21 -8.49 -1.16
C PRO A 54 3.78 -9.02 -1.00
N TRP A 55 2.84 -8.14 -0.68
CA TRP A 55 1.43 -8.50 -0.52
C TRP A 55 0.72 -8.75 -1.85
N SER A 56 1.15 -8.07 -2.92
CA SER A 56 0.63 -8.31 -4.27
C SER A 56 1.18 -9.61 -4.86
N VAL A 57 2.40 -10.04 -4.48
CA VAL A 57 2.92 -11.39 -4.77
C VAL A 57 2.01 -12.45 -4.14
N LEU A 58 1.60 -12.26 -2.87
CA LEU A 58 0.65 -13.16 -2.22
C LEU A 58 -0.71 -13.17 -2.95
N ALA A 59 -1.23 -12.01 -3.32
CA ALA A 59 -2.50 -11.91 -4.03
C ALA A 59 -2.44 -12.59 -5.41
N GLN A 60 -1.35 -12.41 -6.18
CA GLN A 60 -1.12 -13.12 -7.44
C GLN A 60 -1.03 -14.63 -7.26
N GLY A 61 -0.28 -15.11 -6.27
CA GLY A 61 -0.18 -16.53 -5.98
C GLY A 61 -1.53 -17.17 -5.66
N LEU A 62 -2.36 -16.50 -4.86
CA LEU A 62 -3.71 -16.95 -4.56
C LEU A 62 -4.63 -16.88 -5.80
N PHE A 63 -4.52 -15.84 -6.65
CA PHE A 63 -5.25 -15.73 -7.90
C PHE A 63 -5.07 -16.95 -8.79
N LEU A 64 -3.82 -17.41 -8.96
CA LEU A 64 -3.50 -18.58 -9.79
C LEU A 64 -4.14 -19.88 -9.28
N ASN A 65 -4.42 -19.97 -7.99
CA ASN A 65 -4.94 -21.19 -7.36
C ASN A 65 -6.45 -21.15 -7.08
N ILE A 66 -7.06 -19.95 -6.93
CA ILE A 66 -8.46 -19.80 -6.51
C ILE A 66 -9.36 -19.29 -7.65
N GLY A 67 -8.78 -18.53 -8.62
CA GLY A 67 -9.50 -18.05 -9.80
C GLY A 67 -10.34 -16.76 -9.60
N PHE A 68 -10.27 -16.10 -8.45
CA PHE A 68 -10.82 -14.76 -8.27
C PHE A 68 -9.83 -13.69 -8.80
N SER A 69 -10.32 -12.47 -9.11
CA SER A 69 -9.41 -11.39 -9.54
C SER A 69 -8.37 -11.04 -8.47
N VAL A 70 -7.20 -10.54 -8.90
CA VAL A 70 -6.11 -10.14 -7.97
C VAL A 70 -6.58 -9.06 -7.01
N GLY A 71 -7.36 -8.09 -7.49
CA GLY A 71 -7.92 -7.04 -6.66
C GLY A 71 -8.91 -7.55 -5.63
N LEU A 72 -9.82 -8.46 -6.01
CA LEU A 72 -10.76 -9.08 -5.08
C LEU A 72 -10.02 -9.89 -4.00
N ILE A 73 -8.99 -10.64 -4.37
CA ILE A 73 -8.14 -11.36 -3.42
C ILE A 73 -7.41 -10.39 -2.49
N THR A 74 -6.94 -9.24 -3.00
CA THR A 74 -6.34 -8.19 -2.17
C THR A 74 -7.32 -7.66 -1.13
N ILE A 75 -8.61 -7.51 -1.48
CA ILE A 75 -9.67 -7.15 -0.53
C ILE A 75 -9.84 -8.25 0.52
N PHE A 76 -9.91 -9.52 0.13
CA PHE A 76 -10.04 -10.65 1.06
C PHE A 76 -8.84 -10.77 2.00
N ILE A 77 -7.62 -10.61 1.50
CA ILE A 77 -6.40 -10.55 2.34
C ILE A 77 -6.53 -9.39 3.35
N SER A 78 -6.98 -8.22 2.91
CA SER A 78 -7.17 -7.06 3.79
C SER A 78 -8.19 -7.33 4.88
N ILE A 79 -9.31 -7.98 4.56
CA ILE A 79 -10.32 -8.41 5.54
C ILE A 79 -9.71 -9.43 6.51
N ALA A 80 -8.99 -10.44 6.03
CA ALA A 80 -8.32 -11.42 6.88
C ALA A 80 -7.32 -10.76 7.85
N VAL A 81 -6.55 -9.78 7.35
CA VAL A 81 -5.64 -8.98 8.18
C VAL A 81 -6.39 -8.17 9.24
N LEU A 82 -7.56 -7.61 8.93
CA LEU A 82 -8.39 -6.90 9.90
C LEU A 82 -8.90 -7.81 11.03
N PHE A 83 -9.15 -9.09 10.76
CA PHE A 83 -9.46 -10.05 11.83
C PHE A 83 -8.28 -10.23 12.81
N LEU A 84 -7.03 -10.16 12.31
CA LEU A 84 -5.84 -10.21 13.18
C LEU A 84 -5.67 -8.94 14.04
N TRP A 85 -6.35 -7.83 13.70
CA TRP A 85 -6.33 -6.64 14.55
C TRP A 85 -7.09 -6.82 15.86
N PHE A 86 -8.09 -7.70 15.89
CA PHE A 86 -8.90 -7.95 17.08
C PHE A 86 -8.04 -8.35 18.31
N PRO A 87 -7.20 -9.42 18.25
CA PRO A 87 -6.32 -9.77 19.37
C PRO A 87 -5.20 -8.75 19.62
N LEU A 88 -4.92 -7.86 18.65
CA LEU A 88 -3.93 -6.78 18.77
C LEU A 88 -4.54 -5.47 19.29
N LYS A 89 -5.86 -5.45 19.59
CA LYS A 89 -6.61 -4.28 20.08
C LYS A 89 -6.46 -3.03 19.19
N GLN A 90 -6.26 -3.21 17.87
CA GLN A 90 -6.24 -2.12 16.91
C GLN A 90 -7.69 -1.80 16.48
N LYS A 91 -7.96 -0.52 16.16
CA LYS A 91 -9.29 -0.07 15.72
C LYS A 91 -9.21 0.44 14.28
N PRO A 92 -10.00 -0.12 13.35
CA PRO A 92 -10.04 0.37 11.97
C PRO A 92 -10.73 1.73 11.90
N GLY A 93 -10.14 2.66 11.14
CA GLY A 93 -10.75 3.93 10.77
C GLY A 93 -11.43 3.86 9.39
N ILE A 94 -12.06 4.96 8.97
CA ILE A 94 -12.65 5.07 7.62
C ILE A 94 -11.58 4.83 6.56
N GLY A 95 -10.38 5.42 6.74
CA GLY A 95 -9.25 5.23 5.84
C GLY A 95 -8.81 3.78 5.71
N THR A 96 -8.89 3.00 6.78
CA THR A 96 -8.57 1.57 6.77
C THR A 96 -9.51 0.77 5.87
N ILE A 97 -10.81 1.04 5.96
CA ILE A 97 -11.83 0.34 5.15
C ILE A 97 -11.71 0.75 3.69
N LEU A 98 -11.61 2.06 3.42
CA LEU A 98 -11.46 2.57 2.05
C LEU A 98 -10.14 2.11 1.41
N ASN A 99 -9.05 2.00 2.19
CA ASN A 99 -7.78 1.45 1.71
C ASN A 99 -7.97 0.01 1.18
N ALA A 100 -8.61 -0.86 1.94
CA ALA A 100 -8.87 -2.24 1.52
C ALA A 100 -9.68 -2.31 0.22
N LEU A 101 -10.73 -1.49 0.09
CA LEU A 101 -11.65 -1.54 -1.05
C LEU A 101 -11.06 -0.85 -2.30
N ILE A 102 -10.60 0.40 -2.17
CA ILE A 102 -10.17 1.21 -3.32
C ILE A 102 -8.91 0.62 -3.96
N ILE A 103 -7.94 0.20 -3.16
CA ILE A 103 -6.69 -0.37 -3.71
C ILE A 103 -7.00 -1.65 -4.50
N GLY A 104 -7.83 -2.56 -3.98
CA GLY A 104 -8.21 -3.77 -4.69
C GLY A 104 -8.93 -3.47 -6.00
N LEU A 105 -9.90 -2.54 -5.99
CA LEU A 105 -10.60 -2.13 -7.21
C LEU A 105 -9.65 -1.52 -8.25
N MET A 106 -8.71 -0.67 -7.84
CA MET A 106 -7.77 -0.03 -8.77
C MET A 106 -6.74 -1.01 -9.34
N ILE A 107 -6.35 -2.03 -8.60
CA ILE A 107 -5.53 -3.13 -9.11
C ILE A 107 -6.25 -3.82 -10.29
N ASP A 108 -7.52 -4.20 -10.12
CA ASP A 108 -8.29 -4.87 -11.18
C ASP A 108 -8.50 -3.95 -12.39
N VAL A 109 -8.74 -2.65 -12.17
CA VAL A 109 -8.81 -1.65 -13.24
C VAL A 109 -7.50 -1.63 -14.04
N CYS A 110 -6.34 -1.57 -13.39
CA CYS A 110 -5.05 -1.60 -14.07
C CYS A 110 -4.85 -2.88 -14.88
N ILE A 111 -5.08 -4.05 -14.27
CA ILE A 111 -4.88 -5.34 -14.93
C ILE A 111 -5.78 -5.46 -16.17
N ARG A 112 -6.97 -4.87 -16.15
CA ARG A 112 -7.92 -4.93 -17.24
C ARG A 112 -7.59 -4.00 -18.41
N TYR A 113 -7.06 -2.82 -18.13
CA TYR A 113 -6.96 -1.75 -19.15
C TYR A 113 -5.53 -1.40 -19.55
N VAL A 114 -4.53 -1.78 -18.76
CA VAL A 114 -3.12 -1.49 -19.08
C VAL A 114 -2.46 -2.75 -19.65
N PRO A 115 -1.93 -2.70 -20.88
CA PRO A 115 -1.24 -3.84 -21.46
C PRO A 115 0.12 -4.07 -20.79
N THR A 116 0.47 -5.34 -20.62
CA THR A 116 1.81 -5.72 -20.12
C THR A 116 2.88 -5.41 -21.21
N PRO A 117 3.97 -4.69 -20.87
CA PRO A 117 5.02 -4.42 -21.83
C PRO A 117 5.75 -5.71 -22.25
N GLU A 118 6.03 -5.85 -23.54
CA GLU A 118 6.74 -7.02 -24.09
C GLU A 118 8.24 -6.98 -23.81
N ASN A 119 8.83 -5.77 -23.84
CA ASN A 119 10.26 -5.58 -23.65
C ASN A 119 10.61 -5.47 -22.16
N TYR A 120 11.61 -6.25 -21.72
CA TYR A 120 12.08 -6.29 -20.34
C TYR A 120 12.50 -4.91 -19.78
N LEU A 121 13.13 -4.06 -20.60
CA LEU A 121 13.48 -2.70 -20.19
C LEU A 121 12.22 -1.88 -19.87
N ASN A 122 11.19 -1.97 -20.71
CA ASN A 122 9.91 -1.29 -20.48
C ASN A 122 9.18 -1.84 -19.25
N GLN A 123 9.32 -3.13 -18.95
CA GLN A 123 8.80 -3.73 -17.72
C GLN A 123 9.45 -3.11 -16.48
N ILE A 124 10.79 -2.97 -16.47
CA ILE A 124 11.52 -2.34 -15.36
C ILE A 124 11.15 -0.85 -15.23
N LEU A 125 11.07 -0.13 -16.35
CA LEU A 125 10.70 1.29 -16.35
C LEU A 125 9.28 1.49 -15.81
N LEU A 126 8.31 0.68 -16.26
CA LEU A 126 6.95 0.71 -15.74
C LEU A 126 6.92 0.36 -14.25
N GLY A 127 7.71 -0.62 -13.82
CA GLY A 127 7.87 -0.98 -12.41
C GLY A 127 8.41 0.18 -11.56
N ALA A 128 9.41 0.91 -12.07
CA ALA A 128 9.95 2.09 -11.39
C ALA A 128 8.90 3.23 -11.27
N ILE A 129 8.15 3.50 -12.36
CA ILE A 129 7.05 4.47 -12.37
C ILE A 129 5.97 4.03 -11.37
N ALA A 130 5.64 2.75 -11.34
CA ALA A 130 4.67 2.18 -10.42
C ALA A 130 5.06 2.42 -8.95
N VAL A 131 6.32 2.18 -8.57
CA VAL A 131 6.81 2.41 -7.20
C VAL A 131 6.70 3.89 -6.80
N VAL A 132 7.04 4.81 -7.71
CA VAL A 132 6.87 6.25 -7.48
C VAL A 132 5.38 6.58 -7.29
N THR A 133 4.50 6.03 -8.12
CA THR A 133 3.05 6.24 -8.05
C THR A 133 2.48 5.73 -6.73
N VAL A 134 2.87 4.51 -6.29
CA VAL A 134 2.50 3.98 -4.96
C VAL A 134 2.96 4.91 -3.85
N GLY A 135 4.22 5.39 -3.92
CA GLY A 135 4.77 6.29 -2.91
C GLY A 135 4.03 7.63 -2.84
N LEU A 136 3.69 8.22 -3.98
CA LEU A 136 2.91 9.45 -4.05
C LEU A 136 1.52 9.27 -3.43
N GLY A 137 0.78 8.25 -3.86
CA GLY A 137 -0.53 7.94 -3.29
C GLY A 137 -0.46 7.62 -1.80
N GLY A 138 0.57 6.87 -1.40
CA GLY A 138 0.84 6.50 0.00
C GLY A 138 1.01 7.70 0.91
N GLY A 139 1.83 8.68 0.51
CA GLY A 139 2.01 9.91 1.29
C GLY A 139 0.73 10.72 1.43
N ILE A 140 -0.02 10.91 0.33
CA ILE A 140 -1.29 11.66 0.34
C ILE A 140 -2.31 11.02 1.30
N TYR A 141 -2.54 9.69 1.20
CA TYR A 141 -3.52 9.05 2.07
C TYR A 141 -3.12 9.06 3.55
N LEU A 142 -1.82 8.95 3.85
CA LEU A 142 -1.32 8.99 5.22
C LEU A 142 -1.57 10.35 5.88
N VAL A 143 -1.40 11.45 5.14
CA VAL A 143 -1.65 12.81 5.63
C VAL A 143 -3.13 13.03 5.95
N ALA A 144 -4.05 12.32 5.31
CA ALA A 144 -5.49 12.40 5.65
C ALA A 144 -5.79 11.99 7.09
N ASN A 145 -4.93 11.18 7.72
CA ASN A 145 -5.03 10.76 9.13
C ASN A 145 -6.41 10.19 9.52
N LEU A 146 -6.96 9.28 8.70
CA LEU A 146 -8.24 8.61 8.93
C LEU A 146 -8.10 7.11 9.21
N GLY A 147 -6.98 6.72 9.75
CA GLY A 147 -6.61 5.34 10.09
C GLY A 147 -5.56 4.76 9.12
N PRO A 148 -4.66 3.90 9.63
CA PRO A 148 -3.65 3.24 8.81
C PRO A 148 -4.30 2.19 7.91
N GLY A 149 -3.63 1.82 6.82
CA GLY A 149 -4.02 0.67 6.01
C GLY A 149 -4.03 -0.64 6.81
N PRO A 150 -4.76 -1.68 6.36
CA PRO A 150 -4.85 -2.95 7.08
C PRO A 150 -3.48 -3.55 7.42
N ARG A 151 -2.56 -3.52 6.48
CA ARG A 151 -1.18 -4.05 6.61
C ARG A 151 -0.35 -3.23 7.60
N ASP A 152 -0.44 -1.91 7.54
CA ASP A 152 0.29 -1.00 8.43
C ASP A 152 -0.19 -1.13 9.87
N GLY A 153 -1.50 -1.22 10.08
CA GLY A 153 -2.05 -1.42 11.40
C GLY A 153 -1.73 -2.77 12.02
N LEU A 154 -1.59 -3.83 11.19
CA LEU A 154 -1.06 -5.12 11.64
C LEU A 154 0.37 -4.97 12.17
N MET A 155 1.24 -4.30 11.40
CA MET A 155 2.63 -4.04 11.81
C MET A 155 2.70 -3.25 13.12
N ILE A 156 1.90 -2.19 13.24
CA ILE A 156 1.82 -1.36 14.46
C ILE A 156 1.29 -2.19 15.65
N GLY A 157 0.28 -3.04 15.42
CA GLY A 157 -0.29 -3.89 16.45
C GLY A 157 0.71 -4.92 16.99
N ILE A 158 1.44 -5.59 16.10
CA ILE A 158 2.50 -6.54 16.47
C ILE A 158 3.64 -5.82 17.20
N GLN A 159 4.09 -4.68 16.66
CA GLN A 159 5.14 -3.86 17.30
C GLN A 159 4.77 -3.50 18.73
N LYS A 160 3.55 -3.02 18.99
CA LYS A 160 3.08 -2.68 20.34
C LYS A 160 3.02 -3.88 21.28
N LYS A 161 2.70 -5.06 20.77
CA LYS A 161 2.58 -6.28 21.58
C LYS A 161 3.92 -6.94 21.87
N THR A 162 4.87 -6.85 20.96
CA THR A 162 6.18 -7.53 21.05
C THR A 162 7.33 -6.60 21.48
N ASN A 163 7.14 -5.28 21.45
CA ASN A 163 8.18 -4.26 21.63
C ASN A 163 9.35 -4.38 20.63
N LEU A 164 9.20 -5.12 19.53
CA LEU A 164 10.21 -5.22 18.48
C LEU A 164 10.26 -3.93 17.65
N PRO A 165 11.42 -3.58 17.05
CA PRO A 165 11.50 -2.47 16.11
C PRO A 165 10.52 -2.66 14.94
N ILE A 166 9.80 -1.60 14.55
CA ILE A 166 8.82 -1.65 13.47
C ILE A 166 9.41 -2.16 12.15
N ALA A 167 10.68 -1.81 11.87
CA ALA A 167 11.40 -2.28 10.70
C ALA A 167 11.57 -3.81 10.68
N SER A 168 11.86 -4.42 11.83
CA SER A 168 11.98 -5.88 11.95
C SER A 168 10.62 -6.57 11.77
N VAL A 169 9.57 -6.03 12.39
CA VAL A 169 8.19 -6.54 12.22
C VAL A 169 7.78 -6.49 10.76
N ARG A 170 8.02 -5.36 10.10
CA ARG A 170 7.76 -5.16 8.69
C ARG A 170 8.51 -6.16 7.83
N ALA A 171 9.83 -6.28 8.02
CA ALA A 171 10.67 -7.19 7.24
C ALA A 171 10.20 -8.65 7.38
N VAL A 172 9.91 -9.12 8.59
CA VAL A 172 9.42 -10.49 8.83
C VAL A 172 8.08 -10.71 8.13
N LEU A 173 7.12 -9.80 8.28
CA LEU A 173 5.82 -9.92 7.63
C LEU A 173 5.93 -9.91 6.11
N GLU A 174 6.69 -8.96 5.54
CA GLU A 174 6.84 -8.84 4.08
C GLU A 174 7.56 -10.07 3.48
N ILE A 175 8.61 -10.56 4.13
CA ILE A 175 9.31 -11.77 3.70
C ILE A 175 8.37 -12.99 3.77
N THR A 176 7.61 -13.13 4.86
CA THR A 176 6.68 -14.25 5.05
C THR A 176 5.60 -14.26 3.96
N VAL A 177 4.89 -13.15 3.76
CA VAL A 177 3.80 -13.10 2.76
C VAL A 177 4.33 -13.24 1.34
N MET A 178 5.51 -12.64 1.04
CA MET A 178 6.17 -12.78 -0.25
C MET A 178 6.59 -14.23 -0.51
N SER A 179 7.18 -14.91 0.46
CA SER A 179 7.60 -16.31 0.32
C SER A 179 6.42 -17.25 0.06
N ILE A 180 5.31 -17.05 0.80
CA ILE A 180 4.07 -17.81 0.58
C ILE A 180 3.52 -17.52 -0.82
N GLY A 181 3.42 -16.27 -1.21
CA GLY A 181 2.91 -15.87 -2.51
C GLY A 181 3.76 -16.39 -3.67
N TRP A 182 5.08 -16.34 -3.52
CA TRP A 182 6.02 -16.89 -4.51
C TRP A 182 5.89 -18.40 -4.65
N TYR A 183 5.80 -19.13 -3.53
CA TYR A 183 5.54 -20.56 -3.54
C TYR A 183 4.22 -20.92 -4.26
N LEU A 184 3.21 -20.08 -4.18
CA LEU A 184 1.93 -20.20 -4.87
C LEU A 184 1.97 -19.75 -6.34
N GLY A 185 3.12 -19.29 -6.85
CA GLY A 185 3.31 -18.85 -8.25
C GLY A 185 3.26 -17.33 -8.47
N GLY A 186 3.19 -16.53 -7.42
CA GLY A 186 3.26 -15.07 -7.53
C GLY A 186 4.62 -14.59 -8.05
N THR A 187 4.66 -13.45 -8.73
CA THR A 187 5.84 -12.96 -9.46
C THR A 187 6.75 -12.13 -8.55
N VAL A 188 7.96 -12.65 -8.30
CA VAL A 188 9.06 -11.96 -7.63
C VAL A 188 10.14 -11.61 -8.65
N GLY A 189 10.67 -10.39 -8.63
CA GLY A 189 11.69 -9.96 -9.58
C GLY A 189 12.29 -8.60 -9.24
N VAL A 190 12.88 -7.94 -10.25
CA VAL A 190 13.51 -6.63 -10.09
C VAL A 190 12.52 -5.58 -9.58
N GLY A 191 11.25 -5.61 -10.03
CA GLY A 191 10.19 -4.74 -9.53
C GLY A 191 9.94 -4.89 -8.03
N THR A 192 10.07 -6.12 -7.50
CA THR A 192 9.96 -6.38 -6.05
C THR A 192 11.11 -5.70 -5.28
N LEU A 193 12.33 -5.75 -5.82
CA LEU A 193 13.47 -5.05 -5.23
C LEU A 193 13.33 -3.53 -5.32
N LEU A 194 12.88 -3.02 -6.47
CA LEU A 194 12.58 -1.60 -6.65
C LEU A 194 11.53 -1.12 -5.63
N PHE A 195 10.50 -1.92 -5.39
CA PHE A 195 9.49 -1.62 -4.37
C PHE A 195 10.10 -1.63 -2.97
N ALA A 196 10.82 -2.69 -2.60
CA ALA A 196 11.38 -2.86 -1.26
C ALA A 196 12.31 -1.69 -0.84
N PHE A 197 13.15 -1.22 -1.76
CA PHE A 197 14.10 -0.12 -1.49
C PHE A 197 13.55 1.26 -1.86
N GLY A 198 12.66 1.36 -2.84
CA GLY A 198 12.17 2.61 -3.40
C GLY A 198 10.95 3.18 -2.68
N ILE A 199 10.07 2.34 -2.12
CA ILE A 199 8.80 2.82 -1.54
C ILE A 199 8.98 3.80 -0.39
N GLY A 200 9.96 3.56 0.49
CA GLY A 200 10.25 4.43 1.63
C GLY A 200 10.64 5.86 1.19
N PRO A 201 11.68 6.02 0.35
CA PRO A 201 12.03 7.30 -0.23
C PRO A 201 10.90 7.99 -0.99
N CYS A 202 10.10 7.25 -1.77
CA CYS A 202 8.97 7.81 -2.52
C CYS A 202 7.86 8.34 -1.61
N ILE A 203 7.52 7.62 -0.55
CA ILE A 203 6.57 8.11 0.48
C ILE A 203 7.14 9.37 1.16
N ALA A 204 8.41 9.37 1.55
CA ALA A 204 9.04 10.52 2.19
C ALA A 204 9.02 11.76 1.27
N LEU A 205 9.27 11.58 -0.03
CA LEU A 205 9.14 12.64 -1.03
C LEU A 205 7.71 13.16 -1.12
N SER A 206 6.73 12.27 -1.17
CA SER A 206 5.30 12.64 -1.20
C SER A 206 4.90 13.44 0.03
N LEU A 207 5.27 12.99 1.24
CA LEU A 207 5.01 13.70 2.48
C LEU A 207 5.61 15.11 2.48
N PHE A 208 6.85 15.25 1.98
CA PHE A 208 7.52 16.55 1.85
C PHE A 208 6.79 17.47 0.87
N LEU A 209 6.35 16.95 -0.29
CA LEU A 209 5.63 17.74 -1.28
C LEU A 209 4.27 18.21 -0.74
N VAL A 210 3.53 17.31 -0.07
CA VAL A 210 2.24 17.66 0.53
C VAL A 210 2.41 18.70 1.63
N ASP A 211 3.40 18.56 2.50
CA ASP A 211 3.71 19.53 3.53
C ASP A 211 3.97 20.92 2.91
N ARG A 212 4.84 20.97 1.90
CA ARG A 212 5.19 22.24 1.24
C ARG A 212 4.06 22.92 0.49
N LEU A 213 3.11 22.14 -0.06
CA LEU A 213 2.01 22.67 -0.88
C LEU A 213 0.80 23.11 -0.04
N PHE A 214 0.62 22.56 1.17
CA PHE A 214 -0.62 22.72 1.95
C PHE A 214 -0.39 23.19 3.40
N SER A 215 0.86 23.49 3.79
CA SER A 215 1.20 24.11 5.09
C SER A 215 0.95 25.60 5.13
#